data_f678de0d68f44e70cc3195222b1b9226
#
_entry.id   f678de0d68f44e70cc3195222b1b9226
#
_cell.length_a   1.000
_cell.length_b   1.000
_cell.length_c   1.000
_cell.angle_alpha   90.00
_cell.angle_beta   90.00
_cell.angle_gamma   90.00
#
_symmetry.space_group_name_H-M   'P 1'
#
loop_
_entity.id
_entity.type
_entity.pdbx_description
1 polymer ?
#
loop_
_entity_poly.entity_id
_entity_poly.type
_entity_poly.pdbx_seq_one_letter_code
_entity_poly.pdbx_strand_id
1 'polypeptide(L)'
;MLKSNLYKMPVVKWEIAERRQPLSLSATKLRVSGNSHGMGSLTLDLDRRRKKMAKAKKIRVRLQAYDHKILDLSVSKIVTAAKTTGATVVGPIPLPTEKQVYTILRAVHKYKDAREQFEIRTHKRIIDIVNPTKQTIDALTHMDLPSGVDIEIK
;
A
#
# COMPACT_ATOMS: atom_id res chain seq x y z
N MET A 1 -8.23 32.25 42.47
CA MET A 1 -9.14 31.08 42.33
C MET A 1 -9.42 30.88 40.86
N LEU A 2 -8.63 30.05 40.18
CA LEU A 2 -8.86 29.67 38.79
C LEU A 2 -8.88 28.15 38.76
N LYS A 3 -10.06 27.60 38.48
CA LYS A 3 -10.34 26.16 38.41
C LYS A 3 -9.82 25.63 37.07
N SER A 4 -8.85 24.71 37.14
CA SER A 4 -8.35 23.91 36.03
C SER A 4 -9.42 22.93 35.54
N ASN A 5 -9.92 23.12 34.32
CA ASN A 5 -10.77 22.17 33.64
C ASN A 5 -9.86 21.07 33.03
N LEU A 6 -9.82 19.90 33.66
CA LEU A 6 -9.26 18.69 33.09
C LEU A 6 -10.22 18.19 32.00
N TYR A 7 -9.78 18.22 30.75
CA TYR A 7 -10.43 17.53 29.64
C TYR A 7 -10.31 16.02 29.84
N LYS A 8 -11.40 15.43 30.27
CA LYS A 8 -11.60 14.00 30.39
C LYS A 8 -11.94 13.44 29.00
N MET A 9 -10.94 12.93 28.29
CA MET A 9 -11.18 12.20 27.03
C MET A 9 -11.85 10.85 27.31
N PRO A 10 -12.91 10.45 26.58
CA PRO A 10 -13.50 9.14 26.73
C PRO A 10 -12.55 8.09 26.12
N VAL A 11 -12.18 7.13 26.94
CA VAL A 11 -11.48 5.91 26.53
C VAL A 11 -12.46 5.09 25.69
N VAL A 12 -12.25 5.06 24.37
CA VAL A 12 -12.98 4.18 23.48
C VAL A 12 -12.49 2.76 23.71
N LYS A 13 -13.29 2.00 24.44
CA LYS A 13 -13.09 0.57 24.71
C LYS A 13 -13.35 -0.19 23.40
N TRP A 14 -12.31 -0.70 22.76
CA TRP A 14 -12.40 -1.61 21.61
C TRP A 14 -12.85 -2.97 22.11
N GLU A 15 -14.14 -3.22 22.07
CA GLU A 15 -14.73 -4.53 22.29
C GLU A 15 -14.59 -5.34 21.00
N ILE A 16 -13.56 -6.18 20.96
CA ILE A 16 -13.35 -7.16 19.89
C ILE A 16 -14.45 -8.20 20.04
N ALA A 17 -15.54 -8.04 19.29
CA ALA A 17 -16.57 -9.06 19.17
C ALA A 17 -16.06 -10.21 18.33
N GLU A 18 -15.40 -11.14 18.98
CA GLU A 18 -15.00 -12.45 18.46
C GLU A 18 -16.26 -13.31 18.32
N ARG A 19 -16.92 -13.24 17.15
CA ARG A 19 -17.96 -14.20 16.75
C ARG A 19 -17.57 -14.89 15.47
N ARG A 20 -16.62 -15.79 15.54
CA ARG A 20 -16.49 -16.85 14.56
C ARG A 20 -17.29 -18.05 15.03
N GLN A 21 -18.53 -18.15 14.61
CA GLN A 21 -19.22 -19.43 14.63
C GLN A 21 -18.83 -20.22 13.38
N PRO A 22 -18.31 -21.43 13.50
CA PRO A 22 -18.14 -22.30 12.35
C PRO A 22 -19.53 -22.81 11.94
N LEU A 23 -19.98 -22.42 10.74
CA LEU A 23 -21.14 -23.04 10.10
C LEU A 23 -20.78 -24.50 9.83
N SER A 24 -21.30 -25.40 10.64
CA SER A 24 -21.32 -26.82 10.40
C SER A 24 -22.25 -27.09 9.21
N LEU A 25 -21.70 -27.13 8.01
CA LEU A 25 -22.37 -27.70 6.86
C LEU A 25 -22.43 -29.20 7.05
N SER A 26 -23.60 -29.68 7.52
CA SER A 26 -23.97 -31.10 7.49
C SER A 26 -23.86 -31.59 6.05
N ALA A 27 -22.93 -32.49 5.82
CA ALA A 27 -22.79 -33.19 4.56
C ALA A 27 -24.02 -34.08 4.31
N THR A 28 -25.00 -33.53 3.64
CA THR A 28 -26.10 -34.35 3.09
C THR A 28 -25.52 -35.14 1.91
N LYS A 29 -25.27 -36.41 2.20
CA LYS A 29 -24.77 -37.40 1.27
C LYS A 29 -25.86 -37.71 0.22
N LEU A 30 -25.92 -36.93 -0.84
CA LEU A 30 -26.69 -37.23 -2.03
C LEU A 30 -26.05 -38.42 -2.73
N ARG A 31 -26.65 -39.57 -2.56
CA ARG A 31 -26.35 -40.80 -3.28
C ARG A 31 -26.94 -40.66 -4.70
N VAL A 32 -26.12 -40.22 -5.66
CA VAL A 32 -26.49 -40.28 -7.07
C VAL A 32 -25.98 -41.61 -7.62
N SER A 33 -26.94 -42.47 -7.90
CA SER A 33 -26.78 -43.73 -8.62
C SER A 33 -26.45 -43.42 -10.09
N GLY A 34 -25.33 -43.99 -10.57
CA GLY A 34 -25.11 -44.43 -11.96
C GLY A 34 -25.03 -43.38 -13.05
N ASN A 35 -23.83 -43.04 -13.51
CA ASN A 35 -23.33 -43.24 -14.87
C ASN A 35 -21.89 -42.72 -14.98
N SER A 36 -20.99 -43.62 -15.22
CA SER A 36 -19.54 -43.38 -15.33
C SER A 36 -19.12 -42.95 -16.74
N HIS A 37 -19.57 -41.78 -17.24
CA HIS A 37 -19.00 -41.16 -18.44
C HIS A 37 -19.19 -39.65 -18.35
N GLY A 38 -18.14 -38.93 -17.98
CA GLY A 38 -18.15 -37.47 -18.11
C GLY A 38 -17.53 -36.64 -16.98
N MET A 39 -16.77 -37.21 -16.03
CA MET A 39 -16.28 -36.48 -14.87
C MET A 39 -14.89 -35.78 -15.03
N GLY A 40 -14.32 -35.86 -16.25
CA GLY A 40 -13.00 -35.27 -16.53
C GLY A 40 -13.00 -33.81 -17.05
N SER A 41 -14.16 -33.29 -17.43
CA SER A 41 -14.25 -32.04 -18.16
C SER A 41 -14.50 -30.79 -17.27
N LEU A 42 -15.24 -30.94 -16.17
CA LEU A 42 -15.65 -29.79 -15.35
C LEU A 42 -14.54 -29.23 -14.46
N THR A 43 -13.58 -30.04 -14.05
CA THR A 43 -12.46 -29.60 -13.23
C THR A 43 -11.41 -28.84 -14.04
N LEU A 44 -11.21 -29.23 -15.30
CA LEU A 44 -10.30 -28.57 -16.23
C LEU A 44 -10.80 -27.17 -16.67
N ASP A 45 -12.11 -26.98 -16.74
CA ASP A 45 -12.70 -25.69 -17.08
C ASP A 45 -12.63 -24.66 -15.94
N LEU A 46 -12.69 -25.09 -14.68
CA LEU A 46 -12.51 -24.23 -13.53
C LEU A 46 -11.07 -23.74 -13.39
N ASP A 47 -10.09 -24.60 -13.66
CA ASP A 47 -8.68 -24.22 -13.67
C ASP A 47 -8.33 -23.33 -14.87
N ARG A 48 -8.96 -23.56 -16.02
CA ARG A 48 -8.84 -22.69 -17.19
C ARG A 48 -9.45 -21.31 -16.94
N ARG A 49 -10.57 -21.22 -16.20
CA ARG A 49 -11.19 -19.95 -15.80
C ARG A 49 -10.34 -19.21 -14.78
N ARG A 50 -9.70 -19.91 -13.82
CA ARG A 50 -8.72 -19.32 -12.90
C ARG A 50 -7.49 -18.76 -13.61
N LYS A 51 -6.98 -19.48 -14.63
CA LYS A 51 -5.83 -19.03 -15.43
C LYS A 51 -6.16 -17.90 -16.40
N LYS A 52 -7.44 -17.73 -16.76
CA LYS A 52 -7.98 -16.66 -17.61
C LYS A 52 -8.46 -15.42 -16.83
N MET A 53 -8.43 -15.44 -15.50
CA MET A 53 -8.42 -14.21 -14.70
C MET A 53 -7.09 -13.52 -14.96
N ALA A 54 -7.09 -12.90 -16.12
CA ALA A 54 -6.05 -12.18 -16.78
C ALA A 54 -5.23 -11.42 -15.76
N LYS A 55 -3.92 -11.48 -15.91
CA LYS A 55 -3.00 -10.51 -15.33
C LYS A 55 -3.53 -9.12 -15.71
N ALA A 56 -4.38 -8.56 -14.84
CA ALA A 56 -4.84 -7.19 -15.00
C ALA A 56 -3.57 -6.35 -15.19
N LYS A 57 -3.51 -5.58 -16.26
CA LYS A 57 -2.38 -4.68 -16.49
C LYS A 57 -2.27 -3.80 -15.24
N LYS A 58 -1.13 -3.88 -14.57
CA LYS A 58 -0.88 -3.17 -13.33
C LYS A 58 0.36 -2.33 -13.52
N ILE A 59 0.24 -1.06 -13.24
CA ILE A 59 1.37 -0.13 -13.17
C ILE A 59 1.66 0.13 -11.71
N ARG A 60 2.91 -0.02 -11.32
CA ARG A 60 3.40 0.30 -9.99
C ARG A 60 4.19 1.58 -10.03
N VAL A 61 3.72 2.57 -9.32
CA VAL A 61 4.38 3.86 -9.13
C VAL A 61 5.05 3.87 -7.77
N ARG A 62 6.36 4.06 -7.75
CA ARG A 62 7.16 4.20 -6.54
C ARG A 62 7.58 5.66 -6.42
N LEU A 63 7.35 6.24 -5.25
CA LEU A 63 7.70 7.61 -4.91
C LEU A 63 8.72 7.61 -3.77
N GLN A 64 9.72 8.47 -3.88
CA GLN A 64 10.74 8.66 -2.86
C GLN A 64 10.97 10.16 -2.63
N ALA A 65 11.14 10.55 -1.37
CA ALA A 65 11.49 11.92 -1.00
C ALA A 65 12.10 11.97 0.40
N TYR A 66 12.84 13.02 0.69
CA TYR A 66 13.38 13.29 2.02
C TYR A 66 12.32 13.89 2.94
N ASP A 67 11.37 14.66 2.39
CA ASP A 67 10.27 15.25 3.16
C ASP A 67 8.98 14.44 2.95
N HIS A 68 8.42 13.95 4.05
CA HIS A 68 7.17 13.20 4.03
C HIS A 68 5.96 14.06 3.65
N LYS A 69 5.95 15.35 3.99
CA LYS A 69 4.82 16.24 3.69
C LYS A 69 4.67 16.47 2.18
N ILE A 70 5.78 16.77 1.52
CA ILE A 70 5.83 16.96 0.06
C ILE A 70 5.48 15.67 -0.66
N LEU A 71 5.96 14.53 -0.12
CA LEU A 71 5.65 13.20 -0.66
C LEU A 71 4.16 12.90 -0.61
N ASP A 72 3.50 13.12 0.54
CA ASP A 72 2.08 12.83 0.72
C ASP A 72 1.18 13.76 -0.12
N LEU A 73 1.58 15.02 -0.33
CA LEU A 73 0.90 15.92 -1.28
C LEU A 73 1.01 15.41 -2.72
N SER A 74 2.19 14.93 -3.13
CA SER A 74 2.42 14.36 -4.46
C SER A 74 1.61 13.08 -4.67
N VAL A 75 1.57 12.20 -3.67
CA VAL A 75 0.74 11.00 -3.66
C VAL A 75 -0.74 11.35 -3.87
N SER A 76 -1.25 12.37 -3.17
CA SER A 76 -2.64 12.80 -3.29
C SER A 76 -2.96 13.31 -4.69
N LYS A 77 -2.06 14.07 -5.33
CA LYS A 77 -2.20 14.54 -6.71
C LYS A 77 -2.29 13.35 -7.70
N ILE A 78 -1.37 12.38 -7.57
CA ILE A 78 -1.33 11.18 -8.43
C ILE A 78 -2.61 10.36 -8.30
N VAL A 79 -3.08 10.12 -7.07
CA VAL A 79 -4.31 9.37 -6.80
C VAL A 79 -5.52 10.08 -7.41
N THR A 80 -5.60 11.41 -7.30
CA THR A 80 -6.68 12.19 -7.89
C THR A 80 -6.65 12.10 -9.42
N ALA A 81 -5.50 12.30 -10.05
CA ALA A 81 -5.35 12.18 -11.49
C ALA A 81 -5.69 10.78 -12.02
N ALA A 82 -5.24 9.72 -11.34
CA ALA A 82 -5.56 8.36 -11.72
C ALA A 82 -7.06 8.04 -11.58
N LYS A 83 -7.72 8.56 -10.55
CA LYS A 83 -9.18 8.42 -10.38
C LYS A 83 -9.96 9.18 -11.42
N THR A 84 -9.55 10.39 -11.80
CA THR A 84 -10.20 11.19 -12.84
C THR A 84 -10.17 10.50 -14.20
N THR A 85 -9.09 9.76 -14.50
CA THR A 85 -8.97 8.97 -15.75
C THR A 85 -9.68 7.61 -15.70
N GLY A 86 -10.40 7.31 -14.60
CA GLY A 86 -11.19 6.08 -14.44
C GLY A 86 -10.38 4.83 -14.09
N ALA A 87 -9.10 4.96 -13.73
CA ALA A 87 -8.29 3.83 -13.29
C ALA A 87 -8.59 3.45 -11.83
N THR A 88 -8.51 2.16 -11.53
CA THR A 88 -8.63 1.68 -10.15
C THR A 88 -7.29 1.81 -9.43
N VAL A 89 -7.26 2.62 -8.36
CA VAL A 89 -6.06 2.85 -7.55
C VAL A 89 -6.14 1.98 -6.30
N VAL A 90 -5.11 1.15 -6.10
CA VAL A 90 -4.89 0.44 -4.84
C VAL A 90 -3.97 1.32 -4.00
N GLY A 91 -4.50 1.82 -2.91
CA GLY A 91 -4.07 2.92 -2.06
C GLY A 91 -2.57 3.12 -1.88
N PRO A 92 -2.16 4.33 -1.44
CA PRO A 92 -0.75 4.56 -1.14
C PRO A 92 -0.30 3.65 -0.01
N ILE A 93 0.68 2.78 -0.30
CA ILE A 93 1.26 1.85 0.67
C ILE A 93 2.55 2.47 1.19
N PRO A 94 2.65 2.80 2.48
CA PRO A 94 3.89 3.29 3.05
C PRO A 94 4.91 2.16 3.15
N LEU A 95 6.11 2.40 2.69
CA LEU A 95 7.25 1.51 2.92
C LEU A 95 8.06 1.98 4.13
N PRO A 96 8.85 1.11 4.75
CA PRO A 96 9.76 1.49 5.83
C PRO A 96 10.68 2.62 5.38
N THR A 97 10.82 3.64 6.23
CA THR A 97 11.73 4.77 5.99
C THR A 97 13.17 4.29 6.12
N GLU A 98 13.97 4.56 5.11
CA GLU A 98 15.40 4.29 5.14
C GLU A 98 16.11 5.42 5.89
N LYS A 99 16.87 5.04 6.93
CA LYS A 99 17.60 5.97 7.77
C LYS A 99 19.10 5.72 7.63
N GLN A 100 19.82 6.73 7.19
CA GLN A 100 21.27 6.71 7.12
C GLN A 100 21.82 7.69 8.15
N VAL A 101 22.74 7.22 9.00
CA VAL A 101 23.34 8.04 10.06
C VAL A 101 24.80 8.22 9.77
N TYR A 102 25.23 9.48 9.77
CA TYR A 102 26.62 9.89 9.58
C TYR A 102 27.15 10.47 10.88
N THR A 103 28.21 9.88 11.41
CA THR A 103 28.85 10.33 12.64
C THR A 103 30.14 11.06 12.30
N ILE A 104 30.26 12.32 12.68
CA ILE A 104 31.42 13.16 12.43
C ILE A 104 32.05 13.56 13.77
N LEU A 105 33.37 13.51 13.86
CA LEU A 105 34.09 14.00 15.03
C LEU A 105 34.06 15.54 15.06
N ARG A 106 33.72 16.11 16.24
CA ARG A 106 33.71 17.56 16.41
C ARG A 106 35.10 18.17 16.47
N ALA A 107 36.02 17.41 17.07
CA ALA A 107 37.41 17.89 17.27
C ALA A 107 38.36 17.13 16.34
N VAL A 108 39.32 17.85 15.80
CA VAL A 108 40.37 17.29 14.94
C VAL A 108 41.33 16.39 15.72
N HIS A 109 41.51 16.63 17.01
CA HIS A 109 42.48 15.95 17.86
C HIS A 109 41.97 15.78 19.28
N LYS A 110 42.36 14.69 19.96
CA LYS A 110 42.21 14.39 21.39
C LYS A 110 40.80 13.96 21.86
N TYR A 111 39.70 14.58 21.44
CA TYR A 111 38.36 14.33 21.97
C TYR A 111 37.61 13.30 21.11
N LYS A 112 37.89 12.01 21.31
CA LYS A 112 37.28 10.92 20.54
C LYS A 112 35.78 10.79 20.78
N ASP A 113 35.29 11.12 21.98
CA ASP A 113 33.90 10.93 22.37
C ASP A 113 33.00 12.11 21.95
N ALA A 114 33.60 13.24 21.59
CA ALA A 114 32.87 14.41 21.07
C ALA A 114 32.51 14.19 19.61
N ARG A 115 31.30 13.62 19.37
CA ARG A 115 30.79 13.29 18.05
C ARG A 115 29.49 14.05 17.76
N GLU A 116 29.28 14.36 16.52
CA GLU A 116 28.03 14.89 16.02
C GLU A 116 27.42 13.91 15.01
N GLN A 117 26.12 13.65 15.12
CA GLN A 117 25.44 12.71 14.27
C GLN A 117 24.44 13.44 13.39
N PHE A 118 24.56 13.22 12.08
CA PHE A 118 23.64 13.69 11.07
C PHE A 118 22.87 12.51 10.51
N GLU A 119 21.58 12.69 10.21
CA GLU A 119 20.77 11.63 9.61
C GLU A 119 20.06 12.11 8.35
N ILE A 120 20.02 11.22 7.35
CA ILE A 120 19.23 11.37 6.16
C ILE A 120 18.10 10.34 6.24
N ARG A 121 16.85 10.79 6.09
CA ARG A 121 15.67 9.93 6.07
C ARG A 121 15.05 9.96 4.69
N THR A 122 14.97 8.79 4.04
CA THR A 122 14.27 8.64 2.77
C THR A 122 12.93 7.97 2.99
N HIS A 123 11.86 8.71 2.73
CA HIS A 123 10.49 8.22 2.79
C HIS A 123 10.10 7.62 1.46
N LYS A 124 9.42 6.46 1.48
CA LYS A 124 9.03 5.72 0.27
C LYS A 124 7.54 5.40 0.30
N ARG A 125 6.85 5.56 -0.85
CA ARG A 125 5.45 5.19 -1.03
C ARG A 125 5.29 4.40 -2.32
N ILE A 126 4.36 3.44 -2.32
CA ILE A 126 3.98 2.68 -3.51
C ILE A 126 2.50 2.89 -3.77
N ILE A 127 2.17 3.13 -5.03
CA ILE A 127 0.81 3.19 -5.54
C ILE A 127 0.69 2.17 -6.65
N ASP A 128 -0.31 1.29 -6.56
CA ASP A 128 -0.60 0.33 -7.61
C ASP A 128 -1.85 0.79 -8.39
N ILE A 129 -1.70 1.00 -9.68
CA ILE A 129 -2.79 1.40 -10.59
C ILE A 129 -3.18 0.17 -11.40
N VAL A 130 -4.41 -0.27 -11.24
CA VAL A 130 -4.96 -1.44 -11.92
C VAL A 130 -5.78 -0.97 -13.13
N ASN A 131 -5.62 -1.66 -14.28
CA ASN A 131 -6.27 -1.35 -15.54
C ASN A 131 -6.04 0.09 -16.03
N PRO A 132 -4.77 0.52 -16.17
CA PRO A 132 -4.48 1.86 -16.66
C PRO A 132 -4.91 2.00 -18.12
N THR A 133 -5.55 3.13 -18.44
CA THR A 133 -5.83 3.55 -19.82
C THR A 133 -4.63 4.31 -20.39
N LYS A 134 -4.60 4.52 -21.72
CA LYS A 134 -3.57 5.37 -22.32
C LYS A 134 -3.61 6.78 -21.72
N GLN A 135 -4.80 7.33 -21.54
CA GLN A 135 -5.01 8.63 -20.90
C GLN A 135 -4.43 8.70 -19.48
N THR A 136 -4.50 7.61 -18.71
CA THR A 136 -3.90 7.54 -17.36
C THR A 136 -2.39 7.65 -17.44
N ILE A 137 -1.76 6.96 -18.40
CA ILE A 137 -0.31 6.98 -18.57
C ILE A 137 0.14 8.39 -18.99
N ASP A 138 -0.53 9.00 -19.95
CA ASP A 138 -0.24 10.34 -20.43
C ASP A 138 -0.40 11.38 -19.30
N ALA A 139 -1.48 11.28 -18.52
CA ALA A 139 -1.73 12.15 -17.37
C ALA A 139 -0.65 12.03 -16.28
N LEU A 140 -0.14 10.81 -16.05
CA LEU A 140 0.95 10.59 -15.07
C LEU A 140 2.30 11.10 -15.57
N THR A 141 2.55 11.03 -16.89
CA THR A 141 3.81 11.49 -17.49
C THR A 141 3.91 13.02 -17.51
N HIS A 142 2.79 13.71 -17.74
CA HIS A 142 2.72 15.17 -17.82
C HIS A 142 2.36 15.85 -16.50
N MET A 143 2.40 15.13 -15.38
CA MET A 143 2.04 15.69 -14.08
C MET A 143 3.17 16.54 -13.50
N ASP A 144 2.84 17.76 -13.10
CA ASP A 144 3.76 18.65 -12.39
C ASP A 144 3.90 18.23 -10.91
N LEU A 145 5.08 17.77 -10.57
CA LEU A 145 5.44 17.39 -9.23
C LEU A 145 6.37 18.41 -8.60
N PRO A 146 6.30 18.59 -7.30
CA PRO A 146 7.22 19.47 -6.58
C PRO A 146 8.65 18.90 -6.69
N SER A 147 9.63 19.80 -6.73
CA SER A 147 11.04 19.41 -6.67
C SER A 147 11.33 18.68 -5.37
N GLY A 148 12.17 17.63 -5.44
CA GLY A 148 12.53 16.81 -4.29
C GLY A 148 11.74 15.50 -4.15
N VAL A 149 10.87 15.17 -5.12
CA VAL A 149 10.19 13.88 -5.21
C VAL A 149 10.66 13.14 -6.44
N ASP A 150 11.24 11.96 -6.24
CA ASP A 150 11.63 11.04 -7.31
C ASP A 150 10.50 10.04 -7.58
N ILE A 151 10.25 9.76 -8.87
CA ILE A 151 9.23 8.81 -9.31
C ILE A 151 9.84 7.75 -10.20
N GLU A 152 9.54 6.50 -9.86
CA GLU A 152 9.78 5.33 -10.71
C GLU A 152 8.45 4.70 -11.11
N ILE A 153 8.24 4.48 -12.40
CA ILE A 153 7.07 3.78 -12.95
C ILE A 153 7.52 2.42 -13.50
N LYS A 154 6.91 1.34 -13.00
CA LYS A 154 7.17 -0.06 -13.43
C LYS A 154 5.90 -0.80 -13.80
#